data_5728a3522d2df339e7df9489ac3cf600
#
_entry.id   5728a3522d2df339e7df9489ac3cf600
#
_cell.length_a   1.000
_cell.length_b   1.000
_cell.length_c   1.000
_cell.angle_alpha   90.00
_cell.angle_beta   90.00
_cell.angle_gamma   90.00
#
_symmetry.space_group_name_H-M   'P 1'
#
loop_
_entity.id
_entity.type
_entity.pdbx_description
1 polymer ?
#
loop_
_entity_poly.entity_id
_entity_poly.type
_entity_poly.pdbx_seq_one_letter_code
_entity_poly.pdbx_strand_id
1 'polypeptide(L)'
;MGTFADVNDSIFYACVRQVFTEEEIARYSAVPSSSILVKFAVNPETGQVWEVEYDITFENDRTFLSIPIDKFHALEEALKASPVCSISEKLRQERQSYAITNCTLF
;
A
#
# COMPACT_ATOMS: atom_id res chain seq x y z
N MET A 1 13.49 10.23 -12.77
CA MET A 1 12.52 10.90 -11.90
C MET A 1 11.27 10.04 -11.75
N GLY A 2 10.82 9.83 -10.54
CA GLY A 2 9.64 9.03 -10.28
C GLY A 2 8.36 9.71 -10.77
N THR A 3 7.48 8.94 -11.36
CA THR A 3 6.18 9.41 -11.80
C THR A 3 5.13 8.76 -10.90
N PHE A 4 4.21 9.54 -10.36
CA PHE A 4 3.28 9.07 -9.35
C PHE A 4 1.93 8.68 -9.97
N ALA A 5 1.45 7.51 -9.58
CA ALA A 5 0.07 7.11 -9.81
C ALA A 5 -0.79 7.59 -8.64
N ASP A 6 -2.10 7.66 -8.86
CA ASP A 6 -3.04 8.03 -7.81
C ASP A 6 -3.54 6.78 -7.09
N VAL A 7 -3.65 6.86 -5.77
CA VAL A 7 -4.20 5.79 -4.94
C VAL A 7 -5.65 6.11 -4.59
N ASN A 8 -6.53 5.14 -4.83
CA ASN A 8 -7.92 5.24 -4.39
C ASN A 8 -8.01 4.74 -2.95
N ASP A 9 -8.16 5.66 -2.01
CA ASP A 9 -8.16 5.34 -0.58
C ASP A 9 -9.28 4.38 -0.20
N SER A 10 -10.46 4.52 -0.77
CA SER A 10 -11.59 3.65 -0.47
C SER A 10 -11.30 2.21 -0.85
N ILE A 11 -10.69 1.99 -2.01
CA ILE A 11 -10.30 0.65 -2.47
C ILE A 11 -9.15 0.12 -1.61
N PHE A 12 -8.19 0.96 -1.28
CA PHE A 12 -7.07 0.58 -0.42
C PHE A 12 -7.57 0.07 0.93
N TYR A 13 -8.43 0.84 1.61
CA TYR A 13 -8.96 0.43 2.91
C TYR A 13 -9.88 -0.77 2.83
N ALA A 14 -10.59 -0.95 1.71
CA ALA A 14 -11.37 -2.17 1.51
C ALA A 14 -10.46 -3.40 1.48
N CYS A 15 -9.30 -3.31 0.83
CA CYS A 15 -8.30 -4.38 0.84
C CYS A 15 -7.75 -4.64 2.24
N VAL A 16 -7.48 -3.57 2.99
CA VAL A 16 -6.99 -3.68 4.38
C VAL A 16 -8.00 -4.43 5.24
N ARG A 17 -9.29 -4.13 5.10
CA ARG A 17 -10.37 -4.78 5.87
C ARG A 17 -10.59 -6.24 5.50
N GLN A 18 -10.15 -6.67 4.34
CA GLN A 18 -10.18 -8.09 3.97
C GLN A 18 -9.15 -8.91 4.75
N VAL A 19 -8.11 -8.26 5.22
CA VAL A 19 -6.94 -8.91 5.82
C VAL A 19 -6.86 -8.67 7.33
N PHE A 20 -7.17 -7.47 7.77
CA PHE A 20 -7.08 -7.07 9.17
C PHE A 20 -8.47 -6.84 9.75
N THR A 21 -8.68 -7.26 10.99
CA THR A 21 -9.92 -6.99 11.71
C THR A 21 -9.98 -5.52 12.14
N GLU A 22 -11.17 -5.03 12.47
CA GLU A 22 -11.34 -3.67 12.99
C GLU A 22 -10.50 -3.44 14.25
N GLU A 23 -10.41 -4.44 15.11
CA GLU A 23 -9.59 -4.37 16.33
C GLU A 23 -8.11 -4.26 16.00
N GLU A 24 -7.64 -5.02 15.02
CA GLU A 24 -6.26 -4.96 14.58
C GLU A 24 -5.93 -3.60 13.96
N ILE A 25 -6.82 -3.09 13.12
CA ILE A 25 -6.64 -1.78 12.49
C ILE A 25 -6.53 -0.70 13.57
N ALA A 26 -7.43 -0.70 14.55
CA ALA A 26 -7.41 0.25 15.65
C ALA A 26 -6.11 0.15 16.47
N ARG A 27 -5.69 -1.08 16.78
CA ARG A 27 -4.49 -1.33 17.56
C ARG A 27 -3.22 -0.86 16.85
N TYR A 28 -3.07 -1.22 15.57
CA TYR A 28 -1.88 -0.85 14.81
C TYR A 28 -1.84 0.63 14.45
N SER A 29 -2.99 1.25 14.26
CA SER A 29 -3.07 2.69 13.98
C SER A 29 -2.72 3.56 15.19
N ALA A 30 -2.74 2.99 16.38
CA ALA A 30 -2.49 3.71 17.63
C ALA A 30 -1.05 3.57 18.16
N VAL A 31 -0.16 2.91 17.42
CA VAL A 31 1.22 2.70 17.86
C VAL A 31 1.98 4.03 17.82
N PRO A 32 2.51 4.50 18.98
CA PRO A 32 3.18 5.80 19.03
C PRO A 32 4.48 5.85 18.24
N SER A 33 4.73 6.98 17.57
CA SER A 33 5.98 7.25 16.83
C SER A 33 6.35 6.15 15.85
N SER A 34 5.35 5.49 15.27
CA SER A 34 5.56 4.35 14.40
C SER A 34 4.60 4.40 13.22
N SER A 35 5.03 3.90 12.09
CA SER A 35 4.20 3.87 10.89
C SER A 35 4.60 2.72 9.96
N ILE A 36 3.66 2.31 9.12
CA ILE A 36 3.93 1.39 8.02
C ILE A 36 3.51 2.10 6.73
N LEU A 37 4.47 2.34 5.86
CA LEU A 37 4.24 2.92 4.54
C LEU A 37 4.19 1.78 3.53
N VAL A 38 3.18 1.80 2.67
CA VAL A 38 3.05 0.84 1.58
C VAL A 38 3.49 1.54 0.29
N LYS A 39 4.46 0.95 -0.39
CA LYS A 39 4.97 1.46 -1.65
C LYS A 39 4.53 0.54 -2.77
N PHE A 40 4.06 1.12 -3.87
CA PHE A 40 3.59 0.38 -5.03
C PHE A 40 4.46 0.66 -6.24
N ALA A 41 4.78 -0.39 -7.00
CA ALA A 41 5.24 -0.27 -8.37
C ALA A 41 4.10 -0.75 -9.26
N VAL A 42 3.66 0.06 -10.20
CA VAL A 42 2.46 -0.21 -10.98
C VAL A 42 2.73 -0.10 -12.49
N ASN A 43 1.88 -0.76 -13.26
CA ASN A 43 1.87 -0.63 -14.71
C ASN A 43 1.50 0.82 -15.07
N PRO A 44 2.36 1.53 -15.82
CA PRO A 44 2.12 2.95 -16.13
C PRO A 44 0.99 3.19 -17.12
N GLU A 45 0.44 2.15 -17.72
CA GLU A 45 -0.69 2.28 -18.64
C GLU A 45 -2.02 1.96 -17.97
N THR A 46 -2.05 0.94 -17.11
CA THR A 46 -3.29 0.44 -16.53
C THR A 46 -3.44 0.75 -15.05
N GLY A 47 -2.34 1.03 -14.35
CA GLY A 47 -2.36 1.20 -12.90
C GLY A 47 -2.34 -0.12 -12.13
N GLN A 48 -2.26 -1.26 -12.81
CA GLN A 48 -2.18 -2.54 -12.13
C GLN A 48 -0.96 -2.59 -11.23
N VAL A 49 -1.15 -3.00 -9.98
CA VAL A 49 -0.06 -3.14 -9.02
C VAL A 49 0.79 -4.36 -9.41
N TRP A 50 2.07 -4.11 -9.64
CA TRP A 50 3.04 -5.16 -9.95
C TRP A 50 3.78 -5.65 -8.73
N GLU A 51 4.18 -4.71 -7.87
CA GLU A 51 4.95 -5.02 -6.67
C GLU A 51 4.50 -4.15 -5.51
N VAL A 52 4.58 -4.71 -4.32
CA VAL A 52 4.26 -4.02 -3.06
C VAL A 52 5.45 -4.17 -2.12
N GLU A 53 5.87 -3.07 -1.53
CA GLU A 53 6.94 -3.04 -0.55
C GLU A 53 6.43 -2.33 0.70
N TYR A 54 6.81 -2.82 1.87
CA TYR A 54 6.42 -2.23 3.15
C TYR A 54 7.64 -1.60 3.81
N ASP A 55 7.49 -0.35 4.22
CA ASP A 55 8.52 0.37 4.93
C ASP A 55 8.04 0.61 6.35
N ILE A 56 8.61 -0.10 7.30
CA ILE A 56 8.17 -0.09 8.70
C ILE A 56 9.12 0.76 9.51
N THR A 57 8.59 1.82 10.12
CA THR A 57 9.33 2.72 10.99
C THR A 57 8.80 2.61 12.40
N PHE A 58 9.67 2.36 13.36
CA PHE A 58 9.30 2.34 14.78
C PHE A 58 10.49 2.78 15.64
N GLU A 59 10.20 3.30 16.83
CA GLU A 59 11.23 3.68 17.80
C GLU A 59 11.34 2.64 18.91
N ASN A 60 10.49 2.74 19.93
CA ASN A 60 10.56 1.85 21.10
C ASN A 60 9.49 0.78 21.10
N ASP A 61 8.35 1.05 20.47
CA ASP A 61 7.24 0.12 20.43
C ASP A 61 7.44 -0.88 19.29
N ARG A 62 7.43 -2.17 19.62
CA ARG A 62 7.68 -3.26 18.66
C ARG A 62 6.40 -3.96 18.21
N THR A 63 5.24 -3.34 18.42
CA THR A 63 3.94 -3.94 18.08
C THR A 63 3.89 -4.40 16.62
N PHE A 64 4.43 -3.61 15.69
CA PHE A 64 4.41 -3.98 14.27
C PHE A 64 5.18 -5.25 13.97
N LEU A 65 6.20 -5.59 14.76
CA LEU A 65 6.97 -6.82 14.56
C LEU A 65 6.17 -8.08 14.92
N SER A 66 5.03 -7.92 15.60
CA SER A 66 4.14 -9.02 15.91
C SER A 66 3.13 -9.32 14.80
N ILE A 67 3.08 -8.49 13.75
CA ILE A 67 2.17 -8.72 12.64
C ILE A 67 2.68 -9.93 11.84
N PRO A 68 1.86 -10.99 11.68
CA PRO A 68 2.29 -12.16 10.92
C PRO A 68 2.61 -11.80 9.46
N ILE A 69 3.66 -12.39 8.94
CA ILE A 69 4.06 -12.19 7.53
C ILE A 69 2.91 -12.55 6.58
N ASP A 70 2.12 -13.55 6.92
CA ASP A 70 0.97 -13.96 6.11
C ASP A 70 -0.03 -12.83 5.89
N LYS A 71 -0.16 -11.91 6.84
CA LYS A 71 -1.04 -10.74 6.69
C LYS A 71 -0.52 -9.81 5.59
N PHE A 72 0.77 -9.57 5.53
CA PHE A 72 1.38 -8.76 4.49
C PHE A 72 1.23 -9.41 3.11
N HIS A 73 1.41 -10.73 3.04
CA HIS A 73 1.19 -11.48 1.79
C HIS A 73 -0.26 -11.38 1.34
N ALA A 74 -1.20 -11.57 2.25
CA ALA A 74 -2.63 -11.49 1.94
C ALA A 74 -3.01 -10.09 1.43
N LEU A 75 -2.45 -9.05 2.06
CA LEU A 75 -2.69 -7.67 1.63
C LEU A 75 -2.11 -7.41 0.25
N GLU A 76 -0.89 -7.88 -0.02
CA GLU A 76 -0.28 -7.76 -1.34
C GLU A 76 -1.14 -8.39 -2.43
N GLU A 77 -1.65 -9.61 -2.18
CA GLU A 77 -2.51 -10.29 -3.13
C GLU A 77 -3.83 -9.53 -3.36
N ALA A 78 -4.43 -9.00 -2.30
CA ALA A 78 -5.65 -8.20 -2.41
C ALA A 78 -5.40 -6.92 -3.22
N LEU A 79 -4.27 -6.24 -3.00
CA LEU A 79 -3.93 -5.02 -3.70
C LEU A 79 -3.64 -5.28 -5.18
N LYS A 80 -2.97 -6.38 -5.50
CA LYS A 80 -2.70 -6.75 -6.89
C LYS A 80 -3.96 -7.13 -7.65
N ALA A 81 -4.97 -7.64 -6.96
CA ALA A 81 -6.23 -8.08 -7.56
C ALA A 81 -7.27 -6.96 -7.69
N SER A 82 -6.97 -5.74 -7.23
CA SER A 82 -7.94 -4.66 -7.20
C SER A 82 -7.44 -3.41 -7.93
N PRO A 83 -8.36 -2.55 -8.44
CA PRO A 83 -7.98 -1.33 -9.13
C PRO A 83 -7.65 -0.19 -8.15
N VAL A 84 -6.74 -0.45 -7.21
CA VAL A 84 -6.38 0.50 -6.15
C VAL A 84 -5.61 1.71 -6.68
N CYS A 85 -4.85 1.55 -7.76
CA CYS A 85 -4.10 2.64 -8.36
C CYS A 85 -4.65 3.00 -9.72
N SER A 86 -4.60 4.29 -10.07
CA SER A 86 -5.02 4.80 -11.36
C SER A 86 -3.93 5.66 -11.99
N ILE A 87 -3.93 5.72 -13.31
CA ILE A 87 -2.94 6.46 -14.09
C ILE A 87 -3.63 7.59 -14.82
N SER A 88 -3.12 8.82 -14.66
CA SER A 88 -3.63 9.96 -15.39
C SER A 88 -3.23 9.87 -16.88
N GLU A 89 -3.99 10.54 -17.73
CA GLU A 89 -3.68 10.61 -19.16
C GLU A 89 -2.29 11.22 -19.41
N LYS A 90 -1.94 12.25 -18.64
CA LYS A 90 -0.62 12.86 -18.72
C LYS A 90 0.49 11.88 -18.41
N LEU A 91 0.31 11.09 -17.36
CA LEU A 91 1.30 10.09 -16.94
C LEU A 91 1.46 9.01 -18.01
N ARG A 92 0.36 8.60 -18.61
CA ARG A 92 0.35 7.59 -19.67
C ARG A 92 1.14 8.08 -20.90
N GLN A 93 1.02 9.37 -21.23
CA GLN A 93 1.73 9.97 -22.36
C GLN A 93 3.24 10.07 -22.17
N GLU A 94 3.70 10.05 -20.93
CA GLU A 94 5.13 10.12 -20.61
C GLU A 94 5.88 8.83 -20.91
N ARG A 95 5.16 7.73 -21.15
CA ARG A 95 5.72 6.42 -21.53
C ARG A 95 6.81 5.91 -20.60
N GLN A 96 6.56 6.01 -19.31
CA GLN A 96 7.47 5.47 -18.32
C GLN A 96 7.43 3.94 -18.32
N SER A 97 8.54 3.31 -17.94
CA SER A 97 8.60 1.85 -17.83
C SER A 97 7.84 1.34 -16.59
N TYR A 98 7.66 2.19 -15.60
CA TYR A 98 6.86 1.90 -14.40
C TYR A 98 6.43 3.21 -13.74
N ALA A 99 5.42 3.14 -12.92
CA ALA A 99 5.00 4.25 -12.07
C ALA A 99 5.05 3.81 -10.62
N ILE A 100 5.31 4.76 -9.72
CA ILE A 100 5.37 4.50 -8.29
C ILE A 100 4.35 5.36 -7.55
N THR A 101 3.90 4.86 -6.42
CA THR A 101 3.09 5.64 -5.48
C THR A 101 3.19 5.01 -4.11
N ASN A 102 2.66 5.67 -3.10
CA ASN A 102 2.65 5.13 -1.75
C ASN A 102 1.44 5.62 -0.97
N CYS A 103 1.16 4.94 0.14
CA CYS A 103 0.19 5.40 1.11
C CYS A 103 0.51 4.80 2.48
N THR A 104 -0.07 5.37 3.51
CA THR A 104 0.14 4.91 4.88
C THR A 104 -0.84 3.78 5.19
N LEU A 105 -0.32 2.63 5.64
CA LEU A 105 -1.14 1.51 6.11
C LEU A 105 -1.58 1.75 7.56
N PHE A 106 -0.60 2.03 8.40
CA PHE A 106 -0.83 2.30 9.83
C PHE A 106 0.00 3.48 10.31
#